data_4aa586c4898259d63e954bec32d3b253
#
_entry.id   4aa586c4898259d63e954bec32d3b253
#
_cell.length_a   1.000
_cell.length_b   1.000
_cell.length_c   1.000
_cell.angle_alpha   90.00
_cell.angle_beta   90.00
_cell.angle_gamma   90.00
#
_symmetry.space_group_name_H-M   'P 1'
#
loop_
_entity.id
_entity.type
_entity.pdbx_description
1 polymer ?
#
loop_
_entity_poly.entity_id
_entity_poly.type
_entity_poly.pdbx_seq_one_letter_code
_entity_poly.pdbx_strand_id
1 'polypeptide(L)'
;GCEGIKPGWVRVNFNYFIDERVLDYVIEAVRLVARDGWKLLGDYTFDAVNGLWRHRRGPVEPPLRLRDISYAEGRMDYPRQHRTAPLAALAGYLDEARTLLDATTGPDCLGPCPVSGDFDALRWFELPRESLLVT
;
A
#
# COMPACT_ATOMS: atom_id res chain seq x y z
N GLY A 1 -21.49 9.75 -7.27
CA GLY A 1 -20.82 8.77 -8.10
C GLY A 1 -20.34 7.58 -7.29
N CYS A 2 -20.07 6.49 -7.97
CA CYS A 2 -19.55 5.25 -7.37
C CYS A 2 -18.13 5.02 -7.84
N GLU A 3 -17.24 6.01 -7.65
CA GLU A 3 -15.85 5.90 -8.08
C GLU A 3 -15.11 4.73 -7.40
N GLY A 4 -15.51 4.39 -6.17
CA GLY A 4 -14.95 3.29 -5.41
C GLY A 4 -15.13 1.91 -6.02
N ILE A 5 -16.07 1.73 -6.98
CA ILE A 5 -16.30 0.44 -7.66
C ILE A 5 -15.36 0.28 -8.87
N LYS A 6 -14.78 1.36 -9.38
CA LYS A 6 -13.90 1.28 -10.56
C LYS A 6 -12.68 0.42 -10.26
N PRO A 7 -12.34 -0.55 -11.14
CA PRO A 7 -11.15 -1.36 -10.95
C PRO A 7 -9.89 -0.49 -10.94
N GLY A 8 -9.09 -0.65 -9.90
CA GLY A 8 -7.74 -0.12 -9.83
C GLY A 8 -6.71 -1.18 -10.23
N TRP A 9 -5.47 -0.77 -10.40
CA TRP A 9 -4.37 -1.69 -10.67
C TRP A 9 -3.05 -1.15 -10.14
N VAL A 10 -2.18 -2.05 -9.77
CA VAL A 10 -0.80 -1.77 -9.38
C VAL A 10 0.12 -2.40 -10.42
N ARG A 11 1.08 -1.62 -10.90
CA ARG A 11 2.07 -2.10 -11.87
C ARG A 11 3.38 -2.41 -11.17
N VAL A 12 3.87 -3.62 -11.37
CA VAL A 12 5.22 -4.01 -11.01
C VAL A 12 6.00 -4.25 -12.31
N ASN A 13 7.11 -3.54 -12.48
CA ASN A 13 7.96 -3.67 -13.66
C ASN A 13 9.25 -4.40 -13.29
N PHE A 14 9.59 -5.39 -14.07
CA PHE A 14 10.88 -6.08 -13.99
C PHE A 14 11.70 -5.75 -15.22
N ASN A 15 12.88 -5.20 -15.04
CA ASN A 15 13.82 -4.94 -16.11
C ASN A 15 14.90 -6.01 -16.13
N TYR A 16 15.54 -6.20 -17.29
CA TYR A 16 16.48 -7.30 -17.53
C TYR A 16 17.75 -7.28 -16.68
N PHE A 17 18.05 -6.17 -16.01
CA PHE A 17 19.23 -6.01 -15.16
C PHE A 17 18.91 -6.12 -13.66
N ILE A 18 17.70 -6.51 -13.28
CA ILE A 18 17.37 -6.76 -11.88
C ILE A 18 18.08 -8.02 -11.39
N ASP A 19 18.67 -7.96 -10.20
CA ASP A 19 19.26 -9.14 -9.55
C ASP A 19 18.15 -10.16 -9.22
N GLU A 20 18.41 -11.45 -9.47
CA GLU A 20 17.43 -12.54 -9.23
C GLU A 20 16.93 -12.55 -7.78
N ARG A 21 17.77 -12.25 -6.82
CA ARG A 21 17.38 -12.18 -5.39
C ARG A 21 16.40 -11.04 -5.13
N VAL A 22 16.54 -9.92 -5.85
CA VAL A 22 15.58 -8.80 -5.77
C VAL A 22 14.29 -9.19 -6.47
N LEU A 23 14.36 -9.88 -7.59
CA LEU A 23 13.18 -10.40 -8.29
C LEU A 23 12.38 -11.34 -7.38
N ASP A 24 13.04 -12.33 -6.79
CA ASP A 24 12.42 -13.30 -5.89
C ASP A 24 11.80 -12.59 -4.67
N TYR A 25 12.52 -11.64 -4.09
CA TYR A 25 12.01 -10.83 -2.99
C TYR A 25 10.71 -10.09 -3.35
N VAL A 26 10.67 -9.43 -4.51
CA VAL A 26 9.47 -8.70 -4.96
C VAL A 26 8.31 -9.65 -5.21
N ILE A 27 8.56 -10.82 -5.83
CA ILE A 27 7.53 -11.84 -6.05
C ILE A 27 6.97 -12.33 -4.72
N GLU A 28 7.82 -12.67 -3.75
CA GLU A 28 7.38 -13.14 -2.44
C GLU A 28 6.66 -12.03 -1.64
N ALA A 29 7.11 -10.79 -1.73
CA ALA A 29 6.42 -9.66 -1.11
C ALA A 29 5.00 -9.47 -1.68
N VAL A 30 4.84 -9.55 -3.00
CA VAL A 30 3.52 -9.47 -3.66
C VAL A 30 2.63 -10.64 -3.22
N ARG A 31 3.16 -11.87 -3.17
CA ARG A 31 2.42 -13.05 -2.69
C ARG A 31 1.96 -12.89 -1.25
N LEU A 32 2.84 -12.39 -0.39
CA LEU A 32 2.54 -12.15 1.02
C LEU A 32 1.40 -11.13 1.19
N VAL A 33 1.49 -10.00 0.49
CA VAL A 33 0.45 -8.97 0.51
C VAL A 33 -0.87 -9.50 -0.09
N ALA A 34 -0.82 -10.24 -1.18
CA ALA A 34 -2.01 -10.82 -1.81
C ALA A 34 -2.75 -11.81 -0.89
N ARG A 35 -2.00 -12.58 -0.08
CA ARG A 35 -2.58 -13.55 0.85
C ARG A 35 -3.10 -12.91 2.14
N ASP A 36 -2.32 -12.03 2.74
CA ASP A 36 -2.53 -11.58 4.12
C ASP A 36 -2.75 -10.06 4.25
N GLY A 37 -2.59 -9.28 3.17
CA GLY A 37 -2.68 -7.81 3.21
C GLY A 37 -4.06 -7.30 3.65
N TRP A 38 -5.12 -8.08 3.45
CA TRP A 38 -6.47 -7.76 3.90
C TRP A 38 -6.56 -7.54 5.41
N LYS A 39 -5.68 -8.19 6.21
CA LYS A 39 -5.62 -8.04 7.66
C LYS A 39 -5.33 -6.60 8.10
N LEU A 40 -4.68 -5.81 7.23
CA LEU A 40 -4.32 -4.42 7.49
C LEU A 40 -5.44 -3.42 7.12
N LEU A 41 -6.53 -3.87 6.52
CA LEU A 41 -7.62 -3.00 6.08
C LEU A 41 -8.25 -2.18 7.23
N GLY A 42 -8.24 -2.70 8.46
CA GLY A 42 -8.69 -1.97 9.65
C GLY A 42 -7.90 -0.69 9.94
N ASP A 43 -6.66 -0.58 9.44
CA ASP A 43 -5.82 0.61 9.58
C ASP A 43 -6.15 1.71 8.56
N TYR A 44 -7.09 1.46 7.65
CA TYR A 44 -7.45 2.38 6.58
C TYR A 44 -8.89 2.86 6.70
N THR A 45 -9.14 4.03 6.16
CA THR A 45 -10.49 4.56 5.90
C THR A 45 -10.73 4.62 4.40
N PHE A 46 -11.96 4.34 4.00
CA PHE A 46 -12.40 4.32 2.60
C PHE A 46 -13.51 5.34 2.36
N ASP A 47 -13.33 6.17 1.35
CA ASP A 47 -14.34 7.09 0.86
C ASP A 47 -14.99 6.51 -0.40
N ALA A 48 -16.23 6.03 -0.26
CA ALA A 48 -16.95 5.37 -1.34
C ALA A 48 -17.28 6.30 -2.52
N VAL A 49 -17.40 7.60 -2.27
CA VAL A 49 -17.76 8.60 -3.29
C VAL A 49 -16.62 8.82 -4.27
N ASN A 50 -15.41 8.95 -3.77
CA ASN A 50 -14.22 9.24 -4.57
C ASN A 50 -13.26 8.05 -4.72
N GLY A 51 -13.53 6.93 -4.04
CA GLY A 51 -12.73 5.71 -4.14
C GLY A 51 -11.37 5.77 -3.43
N LEU A 52 -11.17 6.71 -2.53
CA LEU A 52 -9.90 6.91 -1.87
C LEU A 52 -9.75 6.09 -0.59
N TRP A 53 -8.66 5.36 -0.49
CA TRP A 53 -8.19 4.75 0.74
C TRP A 53 -7.15 5.63 1.41
N ARG A 54 -7.26 5.83 2.71
CA ARG A 54 -6.32 6.62 3.51
C ARG A 54 -5.96 5.87 4.78
N HIS A 55 -4.66 5.80 5.06
CA HIS A 55 -4.20 5.26 6.33
C HIS A 55 -4.61 6.19 7.48
N ARG A 56 -5.11 5.63 8.59
CA ARG A 56 -5.64 6.41 9.75
C ARG A 56 -4.61 7.31 10.41
N ARG A 57 -3.32 6.94 10.35
CA ARG A 57 -2.20 7.77 10.84
C ARG A 57 -1.84 8.91 9.89
N GLY A 58 -2.55 9.06 8.77
CA GLY A 58 -2.24 10.04 7.74
C GLY A 58 -1.13 9.61 6.79
N PRO A 59 -0.80 10.46 5.81
CA PRO A 59 0.25 10.16 4.84
C PRO A 59 1.63 10.17 5.50
N VAL A 60 2.48 9.24 5.07
CA VAL A 60 3.90 9.28 5.41
C VAL A 60 4.57 10.36 4.59
N GLU A 61 5.29 11.26 5.24
CA GLU A 61 6.07 12.28 4.55
C GLU A 61 7.17 11.62 3.71
N PRO A 62 7.27 11.96 2.42
CA PRO A 62 8.33 11.42 1.59
C PRO A 62 9.70 11.94 2.09
N PRO A 63 10.73 11.09 2.10
CA PRO A 63 12.05 11.48 2.57
C PRO A 63 12.72 12.56 1.71
N LEU A 64 12.27 12.69 0.46
CA LEU A 64 12.78 13.64 -0.52
C LEU A 64 11.60 14.28 -1.28
N ARG A 65 11.70 15.59 -1.53
CA ARG A 65 10.69 16.34 -2.29
C ARG A 65 11.37 17.18 -3.37
N LEU A 66 10.66 17.48 -4.44
CA LEU A 66 11.18 18.34 -5.52
C LEU A 66 11.61 19.73 -5.00
N ARG A 67 10.97 20.24 -3.96
CA ARG A 67 11.36 21.51 -3.32
C ARG A 67 12.73 21.49 -2.63
N ASP A 68 13.28 20.29 -2.38
CA ASP A 68 14.60 20.12 -1.76
C ASP A 68 15.73 20.26 -2.78
N ILE A 69 15.39 20.41 -4.07
CA ILE A 69 16.34 20.70 -5.14
C ILE A 69 16.74 22.16 -5.04
N SER A 70 18.04 22.45 -5.05
CA SER A 70 18.60 23.78 -5.06
C SER A 70 19.49 24.02 -6.30
N TYR A 71 19.50 25.24 -6.78
CA TYR A 71 20.40 25.72 -7.85
C TYR A 71 21.21 26.93 -7.38
N ALA A 72 21.33 27.17 -6.07
CA ALA A 72 21.96 28.35 -5.50
C ALA A 72 23.40 28.60 -5.99
N GLU A 73 24.14 27.52 -6.26
CA GLU A 73 25.53 27.51 -6.73
C GLU A 73 25.65 27.40 -8.27
N GLY A 74 24.56 27.64 -9.02
CA GLY A 74 24.54 27.51 -10.48
C GLY A 74 24.56 26.07 -11.01
N ARG A 75 24.49 25.06 -10.13
CA ARG A 75 24.36 23.65 -10.45
C ARG A 75 23.30 23.01 -9.55
N MET A 76 22.72 21.92 -10.04
CA MET A 76 21.72 21.20 -9.27
C MET A 76 22.37 20.54 -8.04
N ASP A 77 21.89 20.92 -6.87
CA ASP A 77 22.17 20.26 -5.61
C ASP A 77 20.88 19.62 -5.09
N TYR A 78 20.99 18.35 -4.71
CA TYR A 78 19.86 17.57 -4.23
C TYR A 78 20.33 16.58 -3.17
N PRO A 79 19.75 16.61 -1.97
CA PRO A 79 20.18 15.74 -0.89
C PRO A 79 19.94 14.27 -1.28
N ARG A 80 21.02 13.58 -1.63
CA ARG A 80 20.97 12.15 -2.00
C ARG A 80 20.97 11.29 -0.74
N GLN A 81 19.81 10.88 -0.33
CA GLN A 81 19.69 9.85 0.71
C GLN A 81 19.68 8.45 0.06
N HIS A 82 20.82 8.01 -0.41
CA HIS A 82 20.98 6.64 -0.89
C HIS A 82 21.26 5.69 0.29
N ARG A 83 20.24 5.45 1.10
CA ARG A 83 20.27 4.29 1.99
C ARG A 83 19.79 3.08 1.20
N THR A 84 20.70 2.37 0.58
CA THR A 84 20.42 1.07 -0.01
C THR A 84 20.64 -0.01 1.03
N ALA A 85 19.64 -0.85 1.25
CA ALA A 85 19.80 -2.03 2.07
C ALA A 85 20.68 -3.05 1.35
N PRO A 86 21.57 -3.77 2.07
CA PRO A 86 22.31 -4.87 1.47
C PRO A 86 21.35 -5.99 1.04
N LEU A 87 21.66 -6.70 -0.04
CA LEU A 87 20.83 -7.81 -0.53
C LEU A 87 20.55 -8.87 0.55
N ALA A 88 21.48 -9.08 1.48
CA ALA A 88 21.28 -10.00 2.60
C ALA A 88 20.15 -9.59 3.56
N ALA A 89 19.72 -8.32 3.57
CA ALA A 89 18.64 -7.86 4.43
C ALA A 89 17.24 -8.22 3.89
N LEU A 90 17.11 -8.57 2.60
CA LEU A 90 15.83 -8.79 1.95
C LEU A 90 15.02 -9.94 2.60
N ALA A 91 15.67 -11.03 2.96
CA ALA A 91 15.03 -12.15 3.65
C ALA A 91 14.46 -11.69 5.01
N GLY A 92 15.24 -10.91 5.77
CA GLY A 92 14.80 -10.37 7.06
C GLY A 92 13.56 -9.50 6.96
N TYR A 93 13.42 -8.69 5.91
CA TYR A 93 12.21 -7.90 5.68
C TYR A 93 10.96 -8.75 5.41
N LEU A 94 11.11 -9.87 4.70
CA LEU A 94 10.00 -10.80 4.49
C LEU A 94 9.60 -11.51 5.79
N ASP A 95 10.56 -11.89 6.63
CA ASP A 95 10.31 -12.53 7.91
C ASP A 95 9.65 -11.57 8.90
N GLU A 96 10.09 -10.32 8.93
CA GLU A 96 9.45 -9.25 9.72
C GLU A 96 8.00 -9.02 9.26
N ALA A 97 7.77 -8.93 7.96
CA ALA A 97 6.43 -8.76 7.39
C ALA A 97 5.51 -9.95 7.72
N ARG A 98 6.01 -11.19 7.64
CA ARG A 98 5.26 -12.40 8.04
C ARG A 98 4.89 -12.32 9.51
N THR A 99 5.85 -12.02 10.37
CA THR A 99 5.62 -11.89 11.82
C THR A 99 4.55 -10.86 12.14
N LEU A 100 4.60 -9.70 11.48
CA LEU A 100 3.62 -8.63 11.64
C LEU A 100 2.22 -9.10 11.21
N LEU A 101 2.11 -9.72 10.04
CA LEU A 101 0.83 -10.18 9.49
C LEU A 101 0.25 -11.37 10.28
N ASP A 102 1.09 -12.23 10.82
CA ASP A 102 0.66 -13.35 11.68
C ASP A 102 0.16 -12.86 13.05
N ALA A 103 0.75 -11.79 13.56
CA ALA A 103 0.32 -11.14 14.80
C ALA A 103 -0.93 -10.25 14.64
N THR A 104 -1.29 -9.91 13.39
CA THR A 104 -2.41 -9.01 13.10
C THR A 104 -3.69 -9.83 12.90
N THR A 105 -4.69 -9.56 13.74
CA THR A 105 -6.05 -10.05 13.51
C THR A 105 -6.73 -9.14 12.50
N GLY A 106 -7.14 -9.71 11.38
CA GLY A 106 -7.86 -8.94 10.36
C GLY A 106 -9.20 -8.41 10.87
N PRO A 107 -9.71 -7.34 10.26
CA PRO A 107 -11.01 -6.79 10.61
C PRO A 107 -12.13 -7.76 10.19
N ASP A 108 -13.31 -7.64 10.81
CA ASP A 108 -14.50 -8.36 10.37
C ASP A 108 -15.02 -7.74 9.06
N CYS A 109 -14.83 -8.47 7.96
CA CYS A 109 -15.28 -8.09 6.63
C CYS A 109 -16.71 -8.57 6.32
N LEU A 110 -17.35 -9.27 7.27
CA LEU A 110 -18.67 -9.85 7.10
C LEU A 110 -19.75 -8.87 7.53
N GLY A 111 -20.72 -8.64 6.66
CA GLY A 111 -21.92 -7.86 6.96
C GLY A 111 -22.29 -6.87 5.86
N PRO A 112 -23.52 -6.37 5.88
CA PRO A 112 -23.98 -5.41 4.88
C PRO A 112 -23.14 -4.13 4.97
N CYS A 113 -22.64 -3.70 3.82
CA CYS A 113 -21.97 -2.41 3.69
C CYS A 113 -23.02 -1.28 3.85
N PRO A 114 -22.81 -0.28 4.72
CA PRO A 114 -23.75 0.84 4.88
C PRO A 114 -23.77 1.82 3.70
N VAL A 115 -23.10 1.51 2.62
CA VAL A 115 -23.20 2.20 1.32
C VAL A 115 -24.46 1.72 0.59
N SER A 116 -24.75 2.23 -0.60
CA SER A 116 -25.92 1.77 -1.35
C SER A 116 -25.87 0.27 -1.66
N GLY A 117 -27.04 -0.37 -1.77
CA GLY A 117 -27.12 -1.78 -2.14
C GLY A 117 -26.49 -2.08 -3.50
N ASP A 118 -26.55 -1.13 -4.44
CA ASP A 118 -25.89 -1.24 -5.74
C ASP A 118 -24.36 -1.25 -5.60
N PHE A 119 -23.82 -0.42 -4.70
CA PHE A 119 -22.39 -0.43 -4.42
C PHE A 119 -21.94 -1.78 -3.84
N ASP A 120 -22.68 -2.30 -2.86
CA ASP A 120 -22.37 -3.57 -2.22
C ASP A 120 -22.48 -4.75 -3.19
N ALA A 121 -23.48 -4.73 -4.07
CA ALA A 121 -23.65 -5.75 -5.10
C ALA A 121 -22.58 -5.75 -6.19
N LEU A 122 -21.97 -4.60 -6.47
CA LEU A 122 -20.98 -4.42 -7.54
C LEU A 122 -19.53 -4.40 -7.02
N ARG A 123 -19.32 -4.30 -5.72
CA ARG A 123 -17.94 -4.30 -5.20
C ARG A 123 -17.29 -5.66 -5.39
N TRP A 124 -16.03 -5.64 -5.72
CA TRP A 124 -15.19 -6.79 -6.01
C TRP A 124 -14.02 -6.94 -5.03
N PHE A 125 -14.03 -6.19 -3.94
CA PHE A 125 -12.98 -6.16 -2.91
C PHE A 125 -13.61 -6.20 -1.51
N GLU A 126 -12.80 -6.59 -0.52
CA GLU A 126 -13.23 -6.58 0.88
C GLU A 126 -13.30 -5.15 1.42
N LEU A 127 -14.36 -4.87 2.15
CA LEU A 127 -14.60 -3.55 2.74
C LEU A 127 -15.05 -3.72 4.20
N PRO A 128 -14.12 -3.66 5.16
CA PRO A 128 -14.45 -3.69 6.57
C PRO A 128 -15.31 -2.49 6.96
N ARG A 129 -16.25 -2.72 7.87
CA ARG A 129 -17.10 -1.63 8.39
C ARG A 129 -16.31 -0.50 9.02
N GLU A 130 -15.24 -0.85 9.73
CA GLU A 130 -14.35 0.10 10.40
C GLU A 130 -13.63 1.02 9.41
N SER A 131 -13.50 0.60 8.15
CA SER A 131 -12.85 1.39 7.11
C SER A 131 -13.78 2.44 6.50
N LEU A 132 -15.09 2.36 6.72
CA LEU A 132 -16.02 3.33 6.18
C LEU A 132 -15.97 4.64 6.96
N LEU A 133 -15.88 5.75 6.22
CA LEU A 133 -16.08 7.07 6.79
C LEU A 133 -17.59 7.19 7.10
N VAL A 134 -17.92 7.28 8.39
CA VAL A 134 -19.26 7.65 8.81
C VAL A 134 -19.42 9.14 8.51
N THR A 135 -20.22 9.47 7.50
CA THR A 135 -20.64 10.84 7.20
C THR A 135 -21.75 11.28 8.15
#